data_cdc7dd1327e07fa3f446c35343df86fc
#
_entry.id   cdc7dd1327e07fa3f446c35343df86fc
#
_cell.length_a   1.000
_cell.length_b   1.000
_cell.length_c   1.000
_cell.angle_alpha   90.00
_cell.angle_beta   90.00
_cell.angle_gamma   90.00
#
_symmetry.space_group_name_H-M   'P 1'
#
loop_
_entity.id
_entity.type
_entity.pdbx_description
1 polymer ?
#
loop_
_entity_poly.entity_id
_entity_poly.type
_entity_poly.pdbx_seq_one_letter_code
_entity_poly.pdbx_strand_id
1 'polypeptide(L)'
;MRRIKYFLAIITFFIFAISCSEQDDQSSRTFETDQGLSLNHKNEFRKDLIEVTDDVFVGVGYGLANAIMIETSKSLIIVDTLGSEERASELFNDFRKISNKPVKVIVYTHNHLDHLGGASIFANNSNPDIYAQENIIYNLDNIATTIRPIIFERSARQFGIPLPSNEIVHQGIGGFLEINDQSTLGLVRPNKLFKDEIEINVDGLNLKLVHVPGETDDHLYVWIPEKEVVLVGDNFYRSFANLYAIRGTKFRNPMEWVESLDKIIELDAKYLIPSHTRPIQGYDNIKNALTDYRDGIQFVHDQTIRHINRGLTPDEIV
;
A
#
# COMPACT_ATOMS: atom_id res chain seq x y z
N MET A 1 -36.19 -2.05 88.61
CA MET A 1 -34.96 -2.80 88.35
C MET A 1 -35.32 -3.97 87.41
N ARG A 2 -35.13 -3.79 86.09
CA ARG A 2 -35.37 -4.81 85.12
C ARG A 2 -34.03 -5.17 84.46
N ARG A 3 -33.60 -6.41 84.56
CA ARG A 3 -32.41 -6.99 83.95
C ARG A 3 -32.75 -7.32 82.49
N ILE A 4 -31.99 -6.71 81.57
CA ILE A 4 -32.04 -7.03 80.15
C ILE A 4 -30.99 -8.11 79.92
N LYS A 5 -31.43 -9.28 79.42
CA LYS A 5 -30.57 -10.37 79.00
C LYS A 5 -30.21 -10.15 77.53
N TYR A 6 -28.93 -10.05 77.28
CA TYR A 6 -28.39 -10.02 75.90
C TYR A 6 -28.33 -11.47 75.37
N PHE A 7 -29.07 -11.70 74.30
CA PHE A 7 -28.95 -12.91 73.50
C PHE A 7 -27.85 -12.67 72.47
N LEU A 8 -26.72 -13.40 72.58
CA LEU A 8 -25.69 -13.46 71.58
C LEU A 8 -26.10 -14.44 70.49
N ALA A 9 -26.47 -13.96 69.31
CA ALA A 9 -26.65 -14.75 68.13
C ALA A 9 -25.31 -14.90 67.39
N ILE A 10 -24.74 -16.09 67.45
CA ILE A 10 -23.56 -16.44 66.68
C ILE A 10 -24.04 -16.74 65.23
N ILE A 11 -23.77 -15.82 64.33
CA ILE A 11 -23.99 -16.06 62.90
C ILE A 11 -22.70 -16.69 62.37
N THR A 12 -22.79 -18.01 62.07
CA THR A 12 -21.72 -18.73 61.43
C THR A 12 -21.77 -18.41 59.92
N PHE A 13 -20.83 -17.61 59.43
CA PHE A 13 -20.67 -17.35 58.03
C PHE A 13 -19.97 -18.55 57.39
N PHE A 14 -20.71 -19.33 56.62
CA PHE A 14 -20.15 -20.31 55.69
C PHE A 14 -19.57 -19.55 54.47
N ILE A 15 -18.27 -19.41 54.45
CA ILE A 15 -17.57 -18.93 53.25
C ILE A 15 -17.49 -20.12 52.30
N PHE A 16 -18.36 -20.13 51.30
CA PHE A 16 -18.18 -20.97 50.12
C PHE A 16 -17.04 -20.33 49.31
N ALA A 17 -15.85 -20.87 49.49
CA ALA A 17 -14.76 -20.65 48.54
C ALA A 17 -15.12 -21.34 47.22
N ILE A 18 -15.72 -20.61 46.29
CA ILE A 18 -15.77 -21.03 44.89
C ILE A 18 -14.36 -20.87 44.39
N SER A 19 -13.60 -21.97 44.36
CA SER A 19 -12.37 -22.08 43.60
C SER A 19 -12.78 -22.03 42.13
N CYS A 20 -12.80 -20.83 41.54
CA CYS A 20 -12.59 -20.69 40.11
C CYS A 20 -11.18 -21.19 39.82
N SER A 21 -11.05 -22.42 39.41
CA SER A 21 -9.90 -22.84 38.64
C SER A 21 -9.95 -22.00 37.36
N GLU A 22 -9.22 -20.90 37.30
CA GLU A 22 -8.73 -20.37 36.04
C GLU A 22 -7.94 -21.52 35.38
N GLN A 23 -8.61 -22.27 34.53
CA GLN A 23 -7.92 -22.95 33.47
C GLN A 23 -7.33 -21.80 32.62
N ASP A 24 -6.08 -21.48 32.91
CA ASP A 24 -5.19 -20.86 31.94
C ASP A 24 -5.21 -21.77 30.71
N ASP A 25 -6.14 -21.51 29.80
CA ASP A 25 -6.00 -21.90 28.41
C ASP A 25 -4.91 -20.95 27.82
N GLN A 26 -3.68 -21.18 28.29
CA GLN A 26 -2.49 -20.84 27.55
C GLN A 26 -2.45 -21.77 26.34
N SER A 27 -3.42 -21.62 25.41
CA SER A 27 -3.11 -21.86 24.01
C SER A 27 -1.87 -21.02 23.76
N SER A 28 -0.73 -21.68 23.71
CA SER A 28 0.57 -21.09 23.40
C SER A 28 0.45 -20.40 22.03
N ARG A 29 -0.02 -19.16 22.02
CA ARG A 29 0.30 -18.22 20.96
C ARG A 29 1.80 -18.06 21.07
N THR A 30 2.54 -18.94 20.40
CA THR A 30 3.92 -18.67 20.07
C THR A 30 3.89 -17.41 19.24
N PHE A 31 4.09 -16.24 19.89
CA PHE A 31 4.39 -15.04 19.15
C PHE A 31 5.67 -15.38 18.40
N GLU A 32 5.57 -15.49 17.06
CA GLU A 32 6.76 -15.45 16.24
C GLU A 32 7.57 -14.24 16.70
N THR A 33 8.87 -14.42 16.90
CA THR A 33 9.74 -13.30 17.22
C THR A 33 9.62 -12.27 16.11
N ASP A 34 9.79 -10.97 16.40
CA ASP A 34 9.74 -9.90 15.40
C ASP A 34 10.60 -10.21 14.17
N GLN A 35 11.74 -10.90 14.35
CA GLN A 35 12.57 -11.39 13.25
C GLN A 35 11.88 -12.47 12.41
N GLY A 36 11.14 -13.39 13.03
CA GLY A 36 10.41 -14.44 12.31
C GLY A 36 9.28 -13.86 11.44
N LEU A 37 8.50 -12.91 11.98
CA LEU A 37 7.47 -12.19 11.24
C LEU A 37 8.07 -11.42 10.05
N SER A 38 9.19 -10.72 10.27
CA SER A 38 9.89 -9.97 9.23
C SER A 38 10.42 -10.88 8.12
N LEU A 39 11.00 -12.03 8.46
CA LEU A 39 11.51 -12.99 7.49
C LEU A 39 10.39 -13.63 6.68
N ASN A 40 9.24 -13.93 7.29
CA ASN A 40 8.06 -14.44 6.58
C ASN A 40 7.49 -13.42 5.61
N HIS A 41 7.41 -12.15 6.03
CA HIS A 41 6.95 -11.06 5.17
C HIS A 41 7.84 -10.83 3.94
N LYS A 42 9.12 -11.15 4.02
CA LYS A 42 10.06 -11.11 2.88
C LYS A 42 9.58 -11.92 1.67
N ASN A 43 8.78 -12.96 1.87
CA ASN A 43 8.24 -13.77 0.78
C ASN A 43 7.30 -12.97 -0.15
N GLU A 44 6.66 -11.90 0.35
CA GLU A 44 5.84 -11.00 -0.45
C GLU A 44 6.65 -10.26 -1.53
N PHE A 45 7.96 -10.10 -1.30
CA PHE A 45 8.88 -9.35 -2.17
C PHE A 45 9.80 -10.24 -3.01
N ARG A 46 9.59 -11.56 -2.98
CA ARG A 46 10.40 -12.46 -3.83
C ARG A 46 10.18 -12.10 -5.29
N LYS A 47 11.31 -11.92 -6.01
CA LYS A 47 11.29 -11.60 -7.43
C LYS A 47 10.53 -12.65 -8.23
N ASP A 48 9.52 -12.20 -8.94
CA ASP A 48 8.64 -13.04 -9.73
C ASP A 48 7.94 -12.21 -10.82
N LEU A 49 7.65 -12.85 -11.95
CA LEU A 49 6.79 -12.32 -13.00
C LEU A 49 5.51 -13.15 -12.99
N ILE A 50 4.42 -12.57 -12.47
CA ILE A 50 3.18 -13.28 -12.21
C ILE A 50 2.16 -12.92 -13.27
N GLU A 51 1.62 -13.93 -13.97
CA GLU A 51 0.39 -13.78 -14.75
C GLU A 51 -0.80 -13.88 -13.77
N VAL A 52 -1.49 -12.76 -13.57
CA VAL A 52 -2.61 -12.65 -12.62
C VAL A 52 -3.89 -13.19 -13.21
N THR A 53 -4.13 -12.89 -14.45
CA THR A 53 -5.19 -13.39 -15.33
C THR A 53 -4.73 -13.19 -16.77
N ASP A 54 -5.48 -13.72 -17.75
CA ASP A 54 -5.15 -13.63 -19.17
C ASP A 54 -4.70 -12.21 -19.54
N ASP A 55 -3.50 -12.09 -20.12
CA ASP A 55 -2.92 -10.82 -20.59
C ASP A 55 -2.59 -9.76 -19.50
N VAL A 56 -2.63 -10.09 -18.21
CA VAL A 56 -2.29 -9.18 -17.10
C VAL A 56 -1.15 -9.74 -16.29
N PHE A 57 0.01 -9.07 -16.35
CA PHE A 57 1.26 -9.51 -15.74
C PHE A 57 1.76 -8.47 -14.74
N VAL A 58 2.25 -8.92 -13.58
CA VAL A 58 2.88 -8.04 -12.58
C VAL A 58 4.30 -8.50 -12.28
N GLY A 59 5.23 -7.56 -12.36
CA GLY A 59 6.62 -7.76 -11.93
C GLY A 59 6.77 -7.42 -10.44
N VAL A 60 6.89 -8.44 -9.59
CA VAL A 60 7.12 -8.29 -8.15
C VAL A 60 8.60 -8.44 -7.84
N GLY A 61 9.16 -7.60 -6.95
CA GLY A 61 10.52 -7.72 -6.45
C GLY A 61 11.62 -7.33 -7.47
N TYR A 62 11.26 -6.61 -8.52
CA TYR A 62 12.22 -5.97 -9.42
C TYR A 62 12.72 -4.63 -8.86
N GLY A 63 11.91 -3.96 -8.08
CA GLY A 63 12.20 -2.72 -7.36
C GLY A 63 11.51 -2.69 -6.00
N LEU A 64 11.37 -1.49 -5.42
CA LEU A 64 10.59 -1.27 -4.21
C LEU A 64 9.09 -1.48 -4.52
N ALA A 65 8.61 -0.87 -5.60
CA ALA A 65 7.26 -1.05 -6.11
C ALA A 65 7.19 -2.15 -7.18
N ASN A 66 5.99 -2.50 -7.60
CA ASN A 66 5.67 -3.34 -8.74
C ASN A 66 5.44 -2.48 -9.98
N ALA A 67 5.57 -3.08 -11.17
CA ALA A 67 5.01 -2.52 -12.38
C ALA A 67 4.18 -3.58 -13.09
N ILE A 68 3.09 -3.15 -13.72
CA ILE A 68 2.09 -4.05 -14.30
C ILE A 68 2.03 -3.84 -15.81
N MET A 69 2.06 -4.94 -16.56
CA MET A 69 1.81 -4.96 -17.99
C MET A 69 0.46 -5.58 -18.30
N ILE A 70 -0.34 -4.89 -19.10
CA ILE A 70 -1.58 -5.39 -19.65
C ILE A 70 -1.42 -5.45 -21.17
N GLU A 71 -1.55 -6.65 -21.73
CA GLU A 71 -1.47 -6.85 -23.18
C GLU A 71 -2.86 -6.68 -23.80
N THR A 72 -2.94 -5.86 -24.84
CA THR A 72 -4.15 -5.70 -25.67
C THR A 72 -3.96 -6.40 -27.01
N SER A 73 -4.96 -6.34 -27.88
CA SER A 73 -4.86 -6.95 -29.22
C SER A 73 -3.70 -6.40 -30.06
N LYS A 74 -3.27 -5.13 -29.85
CA LYS A 74 -2.27 -4.45 -30.70
C LYS A 74 -1.14 -3.78 -29.93
N SER A 75 -1.27 -3.54 -28.64
CA SER A 75 -0.33 -2.74 -27.85
C SER A 75 -0.23 -3.22 -26.40
N LEU A 76 0.62 -2.55 -25.64
CA LEU A 76 0.79 -2.75 -24.21
C LEU A 76 0.32 -1.50 -23.46
N ILE A 77 -0.27 -1.73 -22.29
CA ILE A 77 -0.51 -0.73 -21.26
C ILE A 77 0.41 -1.06 -20.10
N ILE A 78 1.11 -0.07 -19.57
CA ILE A 78 1.96 -0.20 -18.39
C ILE A 78 1.35 0.63 -17.25
N VAL A 79 1.21 0.04 -16.07
CA VAL A 79 0.79 0.76 -14.87
C VAL A 79 1.94 0.73 -13.88
N ASP A 80 2.42 1.92 -13.51
CA ASP A 80 3.65 2.21 -12.78
C ASP A 80 4.92 1.69 -13.50
N THR A 81 6.08 2.22 -13.14
CA THR A 81 7.30 2.04 -13.95
C THR A 81 8.56 1.77 -13.14
N LEU A 82 8.43 1.39 -11.86
CA LEU A 82 9.55 1.24 -10.93
C LEU A 82 10.32 2.55 -10.67
N GLY A 83 11.33 2.50 -9.81
CA GLY A 83 12.04 3.69 -9.31
C GLY A 83 13.29 4.07 -10.09
N SER A 84 13.76 3.26 -11.04
CA SER A 84 14.95 3.58 -11.84
C SER A 84 14.95 2.93 -13.21
N GLU A 85 15.72 3.50 -14.14
CA GLU A 85 15.88 2.95 -15.49
C GLU A 85 16.49 1.55 -15.48
N GLU A 86 17.43 1.27 -14.57
CA GLU A 86 18.10 -0.02 -14.46
C GLU A 86 17.09 -1.12 -14.12
N ARG A 87 16.21 -0.87 -13.15
CA ARG A 87 15.19 -1.83 -12.73
C ARG A 87 14.06 -1.96 -13.74
N ALA A 88 13.64 -0.84 -14.31
CA ALA A 88 12.68 -0.81 -15.41
C ALA A 88 13.19 -1.61 -16.63
N SER A 89 14.46 -1.46 -16.99
CA SER A 89 15.09 -2.22 -18.10
C SER A 89 15.08 -3.72 -17.82
N GLU A 90 15.39 -4.14 -16.59
CA GLU A 90 15.38 -5.54 -16.19
C GLU A 90 13.98 -6.13 -16.36
N LEU A 91 12.96 -5.50 -15.80
CA LEU A 91 11.57 -5.97 -15.89
C LEU A 91 11.04 -5.90 -17.34
N PHE A 92 11.33 -4.81 -18.06
CA PHE A 92 10.85 -4.66 -19.44
C PHE A 92 11.44 -5.72 -20.38
N ASN A 93 12.68 -6.14 -20.16
CA ASN A 93 13.27 -7.26 -20.87
C ASN A 93 12.51 -8.58 -20.60
N ASP A 94 12.01 -8.79 -19.39
CA ASP A 94 11.20 -9.95 -19.07
C ASP A 94 9.78 -9.83 -19.69
N PHE A 95 9.15 -8.67 -19.66
CA PHE A 95 7.90 -8.39 -20.39
C PHE A 95 8.06 -8.62 -21.90
N ARG A 96 9.20 -8.26 -22.47
CA ARG A 96 9.49 -8.48 -23.92
C ARG A 96 9.63 -9.95 -24.31
N LYS A 97 9.85 -10.85 -23.36
CA LYS A 97 9.78 -12.31 -23.64
C LYS A 97 8.35 -12.78 -23.82
N ILE A 98 7.36 -12.03 -23.29
CA ILE A 98 5.93 -12.33 -23.43
C ILE A 98 5.37 -11.64 -24.66
N SER A 99 5.62 -10.34 -24.84
CA SER A 99 5.07 -9.54 -25.94
C SER A 99 6.02 -8.47 -26.45
N ASN A 100 6.12 -8.39 -27.77
CA ASN A 100 6.90 -7.35 -28.48
C ASN A 100 6.03 -6.18 -29.01
N LYS A 101 4.75 -6.11 -28.63
CA LYS A 101 3.85 -5.03 -29.02
C LYS A 101 4.37 -3.67 -28.49
N PRO A 102 4.06 -2.54 -29.15
CA PRO A 102 4.46 -1.23 -28.67
C PRO A 102 3.70 -0.85 -27.39
N VAL A 103 4.35 -0.12 -26.50
CA VAL A 103 3.68 0.51 -25.35
C VAL A 103 2.88 1.71 -25.87
N LYS A 104 1.57 1.70 -25.70
CA LYS A 104 0.66 2.74 -26.15
C LYS A 104 0.18 3.65 -25.03
N VAL A 105 0.05 3.09 -23.84
CA VAL A 105 -0.41 3.80 -22.65
C VAL A 105 0.48 3.49 -21.47
N ILE A 106 0.80 4.51 -20.69
CA ILE A 106 1.35 4.39 -19.34
C ILE A 106 0.35 5.05 -18.39
N VAL A 107 0.14 4.48 -17.21
CA VAL A 107 -0.65 5.07 -16.14
C VAL A 107 0.21 5.17 -14.90
N TYR A 108 0.29 6.36 -14.31
CA TYR A 108 0.90 6.55 -13.00
C TYR A 108 -0.20 6.53 -11.94
N THR A 109 -0.05 5.64 -10.96
CA THR A 109 -1.02 5.58 -9.85
C THR A 109 -0.94 6.80 -8.95
N HIS A 110 0.27 7.33 -8.73
CA HIS A 110 0.53 8.53 -7.92
C HIS A 110 1.99 9.04 -8.09
N ASN A 111 2.36 10.10 -7.37
CA ASN A 111 3.60 10.86 -7.57
C ASN A 111 4.88 10.29 -6.95
N HIS A 112 4.87 9.16 -6.24
CA HIS A 112 6.08 8.61 -5.64
C HIS A 112 7.07 8.08 -6.69
N LEU A 113 8.37 8.29 -6.46
CA LEU A 113 9.40 8.04 -7.47
C LEU A 113 9.57 6.56 -7.81
N ASP A 114 9.28 5.66 -6.89
CA ASP A 114 9.32 4.22 -7.11
C ASP A 114 8.23 3.70 -8.07
N HIS A 115 7.30 4.57 -8.47
CA HIS A 115 6.28 4.31 -9.52
C HIS A 115 6.59 4.99 -10.85
N LEU A 116 7.47 5.98 -10.86
CA LEU A 116 7.67 6.89 -12.00
C LEU A 116 9.09 6.86 -12.56
N GLY A 117 10.07 6.39 -11.76
CA GLY A 117 11.49 6.61 -12.04
C GLY A 117 12.05 5.86 -13.25
N GLY A 118 11.37 4.80 -13.71
CA GLY A 118 11.78 4.02 -14.86
C GLY A 118 11.00 4.31 -16.16
N ALA A 119 10.17 5.33 -16.18
CA ALA A 119 9.21 5.59 -17.26
C ALA A 119 9.83 5.74 -18.65
N SER A 120 11.01 6.34 -18.76
CA SER A 120 11.74 6.51 -20.03
C SER A 120 11.98 5.18 -20.77
N ILE A 121 12.23 4.11 -20.02
CA ILE A 121 12.46 2.77 -20.58
C ILE A 121 11.21 2.23 -21.25
N PHE A 122 10.04 2.34 -20.60
CA PHE A 122 8.78 1.90 -21.16
C PHE A 122 8.27 2.82 -22.28
N ALA A 123 8.55 4.13 -22.19
CA ALA A 123 8.16 5.11 -23.20
C ALA A 123 9.07 5.09 -24.43
N ASN A 124 10.23 4.46 -24.35
CA ASN A 124 11.26 4.50 -25.40
C ASN A 124 10.71 4.08 -26.78
N ASN A 125 10.91 4.97 -27.76
CA ASN A 125 10.50 4.81 -29.18
C ASN A 125 8.99 4.70 -29.45
N SER A 126 8.09 4.76 -28.46
CA SER A 126 6.64 4.59 -28.68
C SER A 126 5.82 5.87 -28.46
N ASN A 127 6.35 6.87 -27.75
CA ASN A 127 5.66 8.11 -27.39
C ASN A 127 4.22 7.85 -26.86
N PRO A 128 4.08 7.09 -25.76
CA PRO A 128 2.79 6.69 -25.26
C PRO A 128 1.98 7.88 -24.70
N ASP A 129 0.65 7.70 -24.64
CA ASP A 129 -0.18 8.52 -23.79
C ASP A 129 0.07 8.15 -22.33
N ILE A 130 0.47 9.14 -21.51
CA ILE A 130 0.79 8.95 -20.08
C ILE A 130 -0.28 9.61 -19.24
N TYR A 131 -1.11 8.80 -18.61
CA TYR A 131 -2.24 9.24 -17.78
C TYR A 131 -1.85 9.36 -16.32
N ALA A 132 -2.34 10.43 -15.68
CA ALA A 132 -2.22 10.65 -14.24
C ALA A 132 -3.33 11.59 -13.74
N GLN A 133 -3.60 11.55 -12.45
CA GLN A 133 -4.45 12.55 -11.80
C GLN A 133 -3.75 13.92 -11.77
N GLU A 134 -4.49 15.02 -11.95
CA GLU A 134 -3.92 16.36 -12.21
C GLU A 134 -3.00 16.91 -11.10
N ASN A 135 -3.23 16.53 -9.82
CA ASN A 135 -2.40 16.98 -8.70
C ASN A 135 -0.95 16.48 -8.78
N ILE A 136 -0.67 15.45 -9.57
CA ILE A 136 0.68 14.89 -9.75
C ILE A 136 1.69 15.96 -10.19
N ILE A 137 1.27 16.92 -11.03
CA ILE A 137 2.16 17.97 -11.52
C ILE A 137 2.67 18.84 -10.39
N TYR A 138 1.76 19.31 -9.53
CA TYR A 138 2.13 20.10 -8.36
C TYR A 138 3.03 19.31 -7.41
N ASN A 139 2.71 18.04 -7.17
CA ASN A 139 3.46 17.17 -6.26
C ASN A 139 4.90 16.95 -6.75
N LEU A 140 5.08 16.64 -8.04
CA LEU A 140 6.41 16.46 -8.65
C LEU A 140 7.22 17.75 -8.59
N ASP A 141 6.62 18.90 -8.92
CA ASP A 141 7.32 20.19 -8.89
C ASP A 141 7.70 20.58 -7.45
N ASN A 142 6.82 20.35 -6.47
CA ASN A 142 7.10 20.63 -5.07
C ASN A 142 8.26 19.77 -4.54
N ILE A 143 8.29 18.48 -4.85
CA ILE A 143 9.39 17.58 -4.47
C ILE A 143 10.69 18.03 -5.12
N ALA A 144 10.67 18.36 -6.42
CA ALA A 144 11.87 18.70 -7.17
C ALA A 144 12.49 20.05 -6.77
N THR A 145 11.67 21.02 -6.34
CA THR A 145 12.10 22.41 -6.12
C THR A 145 12.12 22.82 -4.66
N THR A 146 11.03 22.58 -3.92
CA THR A 146 10.81 23.19 -2.62
C THR A 146 11.42 22.39 -1.48
N ILE A 147 11.21 21.06 -1.45
CA ILE A 147 11.58 20.23 -0.31
C ILE A 147 12.74 19.27 -0.59
N ARG A 148 13.29 19.27 -1.80
CA ARG A 148 14.28 18.31 -2.27
C ARG A 148 15.44 18.03 -1.31
N PRO A 149 16.19 19.02 -0.78
CA PRO A 149 17.35 18.72 0.06
C PRO A 149 16.98 17.94 1.32
N ILE A 150 15.94 18.41 2.03
CA ILE A 150 15.57 17.82 3.31
C ILE A 150 14.83 16.48 3.16
N ILE A 151 14.07 16.31 2.07
CA ILE A 151 13.33 15.06 1.83
C ILE A 151 14.29 13.90 1.57
N PHE A 152 15.41 14.13 0.89
CA PHE A 152 16.43 13.11 0.67
C PHE A 152 17.10 12.67 1.96
N GLU A 153 17.51 13.62 2.82
CA GLU A 153 18.11 13.31 4.12
C GLU A 153 17.15 12.51 5.03
N ARG A 154 15.88 12.94 5.08
CA ARG A 154 14.86 12.25 5.88
C ARG A 154 14.48 10.88 5.29
N SER A 155 14.43 10.76 3.97
CA SER A 155 14.19 9.48 3.30
C SER A 155 15.30 8.47 3.62
N ALA A 156 16.56 8.91 3.67
CA ALA A 156 17.66 8.04 4.07
C ALA A 156 17.43 7.40 5.45
N ARG A 157 16.89 8.18 6.40
CA ARG A 157 16.53 7.66 7.73
C ARG A 157 15.31 6.75 7.69
N GLN A 158 14.27 7.12 6.94
CA GLN A 158 13.05 6.31 6.79
C GLN A 158 13.33 4.92 6.22
N PHE A 159 14.20 4.85 5.22
CA PHE A 159 14.56 3.60 4.54
C PHE A 159 15.78 2.89 5.14
N GLY A 160 16.29 3.37 6.26
CA GLY A 160 17.40 2.73 6.96
C GLY A 160 18.73 2.74 6.19
N ILE A 161 18.93 3.65 5.21
CA ILE A 161 20.16 3.71 4.39
C ILE A 161 21.45 3.75 5.22
N PRO A 162 21.51 4.45 6.40
CA PRO A 162 22.70 4.45 7.24
C PRO A 162 22.99 3.12 7.99
N LEU A 163 22.05 2.17 7.97
CA LEU A 163 22.24 0.89 8.65
C LEU A 163 23.19 -0.03 7.86
N PRO A 164 23.94 -0.91 8.53
CA PRO A 164 24.67 -1.97 7.86
C PRO A 164 23.71 -2.84 7.02
N SER A 165 24.14 -3.24 5.82
CA SER A 165 23.30 -3.99 4.88
C SER A 165 22.76 -5.32 5.42
N ASN A 166 23.47 -5.93 6.38
CA ASN A 166 23.03 -7.16 7.05
C ASN A 166 21.93 -6.94 8.11
N GLU A 167 21.64 -5.69 8.47
CA GLU A 167 20.54 -5.32 9.37
C GLU A 167 19.26 -4.96 8.61
N ILE A 168 19.35 -4.75 7.29
CA ILE A 168 18.19 -4.43 6.45
C ILE A 168 17.64 -5.73 5.87
N VAL A 169 16.54 -6.21 6.45
CA VAL A 169 15.86 -7.44 5.98
C VAL A 169 15.01 -7.16 4.74
N HIS A 170 14.22 -6.09 4.79
CA HIS A 170 13.40 -5.53 3.70
C HIS A 170 12.94 -4.12 4.10
N GLN A 171 12.23 -3.43 3.18
CA GLN A 171 11.74 -2.06 3.39
C GLN A 171 10.30 -1.97 3.93
N GLY A 172 9.71 -3.10 4.34
CA GLY A 172 8.31 -3.16 4.80
C GLY A 172 7.28 -3.28 3.68
N ILE A 173 7.50 -2.61 2.56
CA ILE A 173 6.65 -2.60 1.36
C ILE A 173 7.35 -3.16 0.12
N GLY A 174 8.65 -3.40 0.19
CA GLY A 174 9.45 -4.00 -0.88
C GLY A 174 10.73 -4.63 -0.35
N GLY A 175 11.41 -5.41 -1.16
CA GLY A 175 12.61 -6.14 -0.77
C GLY A 175 13.84 -5.27 -0.55
N PHE A 176 13.95 -4.16 -1.28
CA PHE A 176 15.08 -3.23 -1.23
C PHE A 176 14.68 -1.87 -1.83
N LEU A 177 15.44 -0.83 -1.51
CA LEU A 177 15.33 0.47 -2.15
C LEU A 177 16.30 0.52 -3.34
N GLU A 178 15.76 0.62 -4.54
CA GLU A 178 16.57 0.71 -5.77
C GLU A 178 17.15 2.11 -6.02
N ILE A 179 16.59 3.15 -5.42
CA ILE A 179 17.01 4.53 -5.63
C ILE A 179 18.24 4.83 -4.77
N ASN A 180 19.38 5.02 -5.41
CA ASN A 180 20.67 5.31 -4.78
C ASN A 180 21.52 6.21 -5.70
N ASP A 181 22.76 6.48 -5.32
CA ASP A 181 23.67 7.38 -6.07
C ASP A 181 24.02 6.90 -7.49
N GLN A 182 23.76 5.64 -7.81
CA GLN A 182 24.04 5.03 -9.12
C GLN A 182 22.77 4.86 -9.96
N SER A 183 21.60 5.18 -9.42
CA SER A 183 20.34 5.00 -10.11
C SER A 183 20.08 6.16 -11.07
N THR A 184 19.63 5.81 -12.26
CA THR A 184 19.18 6.79 -13.26
C THR A 184 17.67 6.99 -13.12
N LEU A 185 17.25 8.23 -12.93
CA LEU A 185 15.82 8.59 -12.91
C LEU A 185 15.36 8.96 -14.32
N GLY A 186 14.58 8.11 -14.92
CA GLY A 186 13.97 8.28 -16.25
C GLY A 186 12.53 8.76 -16.18
N LEU A 187 12.22 9.72 -15.31
CA LEU A 187 10.88 10.29 -15.19
C LEU A 187 10.42 10.94 -16.51
N VAL A 188 9.25 10.57 -16.98
CA VAL A 188 8.57 11.23 -18.11
C VAL A 188 7.31 11.90 -17.58
N ARG A 189 7.13 13.21 -17.84
CA ARG A 189 5.94 13.92 -17.37
C ARG A 189 4.69 13.38 -18.05
N PRO A 190 3.57 13.21 -17.30
CA PRO A 190 2.30 12.80 -17.89
C PRO A 190 1.81 13.86 -18.88
N ASN A 191 1.16 13.40 -19.95
CA ASN A 191 0.62 14.23 -21.02
C ASN A 191 -0.91 14.15 -21.14
N LYS A 192 -1.55 13.31 -20.31
CA LYS A 192 -3.01 13.12 -20.19
C LYS A 192 -3.39 13.24 -18.71
N LEU A 193 -3.93 14.39 -18.34
CA LEU A 193 -4.35 14.64 -16.97
C LEU A 193 -5.87 14.57 -16.87
N PHE A 194 -6.35 14.06 -15.74
CA PHE A 194 -7.77 14.07 -15.40
C PHE A 194 -7.95 14.45 -13.92
N LYS A 195 -9.20 14.82 -13.57
CA LYS A 195 -9.50 15.30 -12.23
C LYS A 195 -10.12 14.20 -11.37
N ASP A 196 -11.31 13.77 -11.69
CA ASP A 196 -12.10 12.86 -10.86
C ASP A 196 -12.07 11.43 -11.41
N GLU A 197 -12.44 11.25 -12.67
CA GLU A 197 -12.38 9.96 -13.37
C GLU A 197 -12.27 10.13 -14.87
N ILE A 198 -11.76 9.11 -15.54
CA ILE A 198 -11.72 9.02 -16.99
C ILE A 198 -11.87 7.56 -17.44
N GLU A 199 -12.62 7.34 -18.48
CA GLU A 199 -12.67 6.06 -19.20
C GLU A 199 -11.85 6.15 -20.48
N ILE A 200 -10.99 5.16 -20.70
CA ILE A 200 -10.17 5.05 -21.90
C ILE A 200 -10.38 3.67 -22.55
N ASN A 201 -10.41 3.66 -23.87
CA ASN A 201 -10.41 2.42 -24.63
C ASN A 201 -9.08 2.25 -25.36
N VAL A 202 -8.40 1.13 -25.08
CA VAL A 202 -7.12 0.79 -25.70
C VAL A 202 -7.29 -0.50 -26.49
N ASP A 203 -7.38 -0.39 -27.80
CA ASP A 203 -7.50 -1.51 -28.74
C ASP A 203 -8.67 -2.46 -28.42
N GLY A 204 -9.75 -1.92 -27.88
CA GLY A 204 -10.97 -2.67 -27.52
C GLY A 204 -11.10 -3.01 -26.04
N LEU A 205 -10.03 -2.86 -25.23
CA LEU A 205 -10.09 -3.03 -23.78
C LEU A 205 -10.47 -1.70 -23.10
N ASN A 206 -11.47 -1.72 -22.22
CA ASN A 206 -11.90 -0.55 -21.47
C ASN A 206 -11.20 -0.50 -20.10
N LEU A 207 -10.66 0.67 -19.78
CA LEU A 207 -10.09 0.96 -18.46
C LEU A 207 -10.81 2.17 -17.88
N LYS A 208 -11.17 2.09 -16.60
CA LYS A 208 -11.65 3.23 -15.82
C LYS A 208 -10.56 3.62 -14.83
N LEU A 209 -10.08 4.86 -14.93
CA LEU A 209 -9.13 5.48 -14.02
C LEU A 209 -9.91 6.39 -13.08
N VAL A 210 -9.81 6.17 -11.77
CA VAL A 210 -10.63 6.89 -10.78
C VAL A 210 -9.74 7.47 -9.69
N HIS A 211 -9.89 8.75 -9.42
CA HIS A 211 -9.23 9.45 -8.34
C HIS A 211 -9.71 8.95 -6.98
N VAL A 212 -8.81 8.48 -6.17
CA VAL A 212 -9.04 7.92 -4.83
C VAL A 212 -7.91 8.34 -3.90
N PRO A 213 -7.98 9.53 -3.29
CA PRO A 213 -6.93 10.00 -2.38
C PRO A 213 -6.77 9.02 -1.21
N GLY A 214 -5.54 8.84 -0.76
CA GLY A 214 -5.20 7.94 0.35
C GLY A 214 -3.75 8.16 0.74
N GLU A 215 -2.83 7.33 0.24
CA GLU A 215 -1.41 7.55 0.49
C GLU A 215 -0.94 8.91 -0.03
N THR A 216 -1.45 9.35 -1.17
CA THR A 216 -1.25 10.71 -1.71
C THR A 216 -2.56 11.31 -2.20
N ASP A 217 -2.58 12.63 -2.39
CA ASP A 217 -3.76 13.38 -2.86
C ASP A 217 -3.96 13.33 -4.39
N ASP A 218 -3.06 12.69 -5.12
CA ASP A 218 -3.14 12.43 -6.56
C ASP A 218 -3.33 10.94 -6.90
N HIS A 219 -3.63 10.12 -5.88
CA HIS A 219 -3.72 8.68 -6.04
C HIS A 219 -4.95 8.26 -6.87
N LEU A 220 -4.79 7.24 -7.68
CA LEU A 220 -5.87 6.65 -8.47
C LEU A 220 -5.85 5.12 -8.43
N TYR A 221 -6.99 4.49 -8.72
CA TYR A 221 -7.01 3.09 -9.13
C TYR A 221 -7.32 2.95 -10.62
N VAL A 222 -6.92 1.79 -11.17
CA VAL A 222 -7.30 1.37 -12.53
C VAL A 222 -8.24 0.19 -12.42
N TRP A 223 -9.45 0.31 -12.96
CA TRP A 223 -10.43 -0.77 -13.03
C TRP A 223 -10.57 -1.27 -14.46
N ILE A 224 -10.52 -2.59 -14.65
CA ILE A 224 -10.69 -3.29 -15.94
C ILE A 224 -11.91 -4.22 -15.82
N PRO A 225 -13.12 -3.73 -16.13
CA PRO A 225 -14.36 -4.47 -15.88
C PRO A 225 -14.39 -5.84 -16.58
N GLU A 226 -13.93 -5.92 -17.82
CA GLU A 226 -13.97 -7.13 -18.63
C GLU A 226 -13.07 -8.25 -18.07
N LYS A 227 -12.10 -7.91 -17.23
CA LYS A 227 -11.17 -8.85 -16.60
C LYS A 227 -11.41 -8.99 -15.09
N GLU A 228 -12.33 -8.20 -14.52
CA GLU A 228 -12.59 -8.12 -13.07
C GLU A 228 -11.31 -7.82 -12.26
N VAL A 229 -10.41 -6.99 -12.82
CA VAL A 229 -9.12 -6.64 -12.25
C VAL A 229 -9.13 -5.20 -11.76
N VAL A 230 -8.75 -4.98 -10.50
CA VAL A 230 -8.46 -3.65 -9.97
C VAL A 230 -6.99 -3.52 -9.59
N LEU A 231 -6.33 -2.46 -10.09
CA LEU A 231 -4.98 -2.07 -9.72
C LEU A 231 -5.09 -0.88 -8.77
N VAL A 232 -4.63 -1.05 -7.54
CA VAL A 232 -4.96 -0.13 -6.43
C VAL A 232 -3.82 0.78 -6.01
N GLY A 233 -2.69 0.73 -6.73
CA GLY A 233 -1.50 1.51 -6.33
C GLY A 233 -1.09 1.18 -4.89
N ASP A 234 -0.82 2.24 -4.13
CA ASP A 234 -0.42 2.17 -2.72
C ASP A 234 -1.58 2.38 -1.74
N ASN A 235 -2.81 2.46 -2.24
CA ASN A 235 -3.97 2.51 -1.35
C ASN A 235 -4.19 1.19 -0.60
N PHE A 236 -3.57 0.11 -1.06
CA PHE A 236 -3.49 -1.14 -0.33
C PHE A 236 -2.14 -1.85 -0.60
N TYR A 237 -1.54 -2.39 0.44
CA TYR A 237 -0.43 -3.36 0.41
C TYR A 237 -0.45 -4.19 1.70
N ARG A 238 0.21 -5.37 1.71
CA ARG A 238 0.20 -6.29 2.86
C ARG A 238 1.14 -5.85 3.99
N SER A 239 1.05 -4.59 4.38
CA SER A 239 1.64 -3.98 5.58
C SER A 239 0.68 -2.93 6.08
N PHE A 240 0.77 -2.50 7.34
CA PHE A 240 -0.10 -1.44 7.82
C PHE A 240 0.14 -0.14 7.06
N ALA A 241 -0.93 0.61 6.82
CA ALA A 241 -0.91 1.87 6.08
C ALA A 241 0.08 2.87 6.69
N ASN A 242 0.94 3.46 5.86
CA ASN A 242 1.82 4.54 6.30
C ASN A 242 1.04 5.85 6.42
N LEU A 243 0.28 6.01 7.50
CA LEU A 243 -0.57 7.18 7.74
C LEU A 243 0.23 8.49 7.88
N TYR A 244 1.52 8.40 8.24
CA TYR A 244 2.43 9.53 8.30
C TYR A 244 3.85 9.11 7.94
N ALA A 245 4.34 9.54 6.80
CA ALA A 245 5.72 9.29 6.40
C ALA A 245 6.69 10.17 7.18
N ILE A 246 7.62 9.57 7.94
CA ILE A 246 8.58 10.31 8.78
C ILE A 246 9.52 11.23 7.99
N ARG A 247 9.69 10.97 6.68
CA ARG A 247 10.43 11.87 5.79
C ARG A 247 9.73 13.23 5.59
N GLY A 248 8.46 13.32 5.93
CA GLY A 248 7.61 14.48 5.70
C GLY A 248 6.93 14.41 4.33
N THR A 249 5.61 14.47 4.36
CA THR A 249 4.75 14.51 3.17
C THR A 249 3.60 15.48 3.43
N LYS A 250 2.75 15.70 2.43
CA LYS A 250 1.43 16.27 2.68
C LYS A 250 0.68 15.43 3.71
N PHE A 251 -0.25 16.05 4.41
CA PHE A 251 -1.16 15.36 5.31
C PHE A 251 -1.92 14.28 4.53
N ARG A 252 -1.89 13.05 5.04
CA ARG A 252 -2.67 11.93 4.54
C ARG A 252 -3.93 11.86 5.38
N ASN A 253 -5.07 12.19 4.78
CA ASN A 253 -6.35 12.17 5.50
C ASN A 253 -6.82 10.72 5.66
N PRO A 254 -6.83 10.16 6.90
CA PRO A 254 -7.23 8.77 7.09
C PRO A 254 -8.65 8.47 6.63
N MET A 255 -9.58 9.43 6.78
CA MET A 255 -10.97 9.21 6.40
C MET A 255 -11.19 9.25 4.90
N GLU A 256 -10.47 10.10 4.14
CA GLU A 256 -10.47 10.04 2.68
C GLU A 256 -9.91 8.72 2.18
N TRP A 257 -8.88 8.18 2.87
CA TRP A 257 -8.34 6.86 2.54
C TRP A 257 -9.37 5.74 2.80
N VAL A 258 -10.10 5.80 3.92
CA VAL A 258 -11.21 4.88 4.23
C VAL A 258 -12.28 4.93 3.13
N GLU A 259 -12.75 6.13 2.74
CA GLU A 259 -13.73 6.30 1.68
C GLU A 259 -13.24 5.79 0.31
N SER A 260 -11.94 5.93 0.04
CA SER A 260 -11.30 5.40 -1.17
C SER A 260 -11.30 3.87 -1.19
N LEU A 261 -11.01 3.24 -0.04
CA LEU A 261 -11.06 1.78 0.10
C LEU A 261 -12.49 1.25 -0.04
N ASP A 262 -13.50 1.95 0.52
CA ASP A 262 -14.91 1.58 0.34
C ASP A 262 -15.31 1.56 -1.14
N LYS A 263 -14.90 2.57 -1.93
CA LYS A 263 -15.13 2.58 -3.39
C LYS A 263 -14.47 1.41 -4.10
N ILE A 264 -13.29 0.98 -3.66
CA ILE A 264 -12.59 -0.17 -4.25
C ILE A 264 -13.30 -1.49 -3.87
N ILE A 265 -13.78 -1.61 -2.62
CA ILE A 265 -14.56 -2.77 -2.16
C ILE A 265 -15.86 -2.94 -2.96
N GLU A 266 -16.53 -1.84 -3.29
CA GLU A 266 -17.77 -1.83 -4.07
C GLU A 266 -17.60 -2.36 -5.51
N LEU A 267 -16.37 -2.39 -6.06
CA LEU A 267 -16.10 -2.96 -7.38
C LEU A 267 -16.31 -4.47 -7.45
N ASP A 268 -16.29 -5.15 -6.31
CA ASP A 268 -16.40 -6.62 -6.21
C ASP A 268 -15.44 -7.33 -7.18
N ALA A 269 -14.15 -6.92 -7.11
CA ALA A 269 -13.11 -7.39 -8.02
C ALA A 269 -12.71 -8.84 -7.74
N LYS A 270 -12.42 -9.61 -8.78
CA LYS A 270 -11.89 -10.97 -8.69
C LYS A 270 -10.37 -10.99 -8.50
N TYR A 271 -9.68 -9.99 -9.01
CA TYR A 271 -8.24 -9.85 -8.93
C TYR A 271 -7.89 -8.45 -8.45
N LEU A 272 -7.05 -8.35 -7.41
CA LEU A 272 -6.52 -7.09 -6.89
C LEU A 272 -5.00 -7.11 -7.03
N ILE A 273 -4.46 -6.07 -7.66
CA ILE A 273 -3.02 -5.90 -7.87
C ILE A 273 -2.58 -4.61 -7.17
N PRO A 274 -1.85 -4.72 -6.03
CA PRO A 274 -1.23 -3.57 -5.39
C PRO A 274 0.09 -3.19 -6.09
N SER A 275 0.53 -1.96 -5.93
CA SER A 275 1.85 -1.55 -6.42
C SER A 275 2.99 -1.96 -5.47
N HIS A 276 2.68 -2.52 -4.32
CA HIS A 276 3.61 -3.23 -3.43
C HIS A 276 3.00 -4.56 -3.00
N THR A 277 3.86 -5.54 -2.71
CA THR A 277 3.46 -6.91 -2.35
C THR A 277 2.81 -7.70 -3.50
N ARG A 278 2.33 -8.88 -3.22
CA ARG A 278 1.79 -9.81 -4.22
C ARG A 278 0.29 -9.58 -4.48
N PRO A 279 -0.22 -9.92 -5.68
CA PRO A 279 -1.65 -9.85 -5.97
C PRO A 279 -2.51 -10.73 -5.05
N ILE A 280 -3.79 -10.37 -4.93
CA ILE A 280 -4.81 -11.15 -4.24
C ILE A 280 -5.84 -11.62 -5.27
N GLN A 281 -6.26 -12.88 -5.14
CA GLN A 281 -7.29 -13.46 -5.99
C GLN A 281 -8.49 -13.95 -5.16
N GLY A 282 -9.68 -13.74 -5.69
CA GLY A 282 -10.96 -14.18 -5.14
C GLY A 282 -11.70 -13.07 -4.39
N TYR A 283 -13.00 -12.94 -4.68
CA TYR A 283 -13.87 -11.88 -4.16
C TYR A 283 -13.82 -11.74 -2.65
N ASP A 284 -14.01 -12.85 -1.92
CA ASP A 284 -14.02 -12.85 -0.45
C ASP A 284 -12.64 -12.51 0.13
N ASN A 285 -11.56 -13.02 -0.48
CA ASN A 285 -10.19 -12.74 -0.02
C ASN A 285 -9.87 -11.25 -0.17
N ILE A 286 -10.25 -10.65 -1.30
CA ILE A 286 -10.03 -9.23 -1.59
C ILE A 286 -10.88 -8.37 -0.65
N LYS A 287 -12.17 -8.68 -0.54
CA LYS A 287 -13.09 -7.97 0.34
C LYS A 287 -12.61 -7.99 1.79
N ASN A 288 -12.23 -9.15 2.31
CA ASN A 288 -11.73 -9.27 3.68
C ASN A 288 -10.43 -8.46 3.86
N ALA A 289 -9.46 -8.60 2.96
CA ALA A 289 -8.19 -7.89 3.04
C ALA A 289 -8.38 -6.34 3.01
N LEU A 290 -9.23 -5.85 2.12
CA LEU A 290 -9.51 -4.41 2.02
C LEU A 290 -10.33 -3.91 3.22
N THR A 291 -11.28 -4.71 3.72
CA THR A 291 -12.08 -4.36 4.90
C THR A 291 -11.21 -4.28 6.15
N ASP A 292 -10.36 -5.28 6.39
CA ASP A 292 -9.44 -5.30 7.54
C ASP A 292 -8.47 -4.09 7.48
N TYR A 293 -7.97 -3.77 6.29
CA TYR A 293 -7.07 -2.64 6.08
C TYR A 293 -7.77 -1.29 6.34
N ARG A 294 -8.98 -1.11 5.77
CA ARG A 294 -9.84 0.05 5.97
C ARG A 294 -10.19 0.23 7.45
N ASP A 295 -10.64 -0.85 8.12
CA ASP A 295 -11.02 -0.83 9.53
C ASP A 295 -9.82 -0.51 10.43
N GLY A 296 -8.63 -1.00 10.08
CA GLY A 296 -7.40 -0.65 10.79
C GLY A 296 -7.08 0.85 10.71
N ILE A 297 -7.21 1.46 9.53
CA ILE A 297 -7.01 2.91 9.35
C ILE A 297 -8.04 3.70 10.15
N GLN A 298 -9.33 3.35 10.03
CA GLN A 298 -10.42 4.00 10.73
C GLN A 298 -10.27 3.86 12.25
N PHE A 299 -9.88 2.69 12.73
CA PHE A 299 -9.66 2.45 14.15
C PHE A 299 -8.62 3.39 14.74
N VAL A 300 -7.47 3.56 14.07
CA VAL A 300 -6.41 4.49 14.52
C VAL A 300 -6.93 5.92 14.57
N HIS A 301 -7.65 6.35 13.52
CA HIS A 301 -8.28 7.67 13.49
C HIS A 301 -9.25 7.86 14.65
N ASP A 302 -10.21 6.97 14.81
CA ASP A 302 -11.30 7.11 15.80
C ASP A 302 -10.78 7.05 17.23
N GLN A 303 -9.79 6.18 17.52
CA GLN A 303 -9.17 6.15 18.85
C GLN A 303 -8.38 7.43 19.12
N THR A 304 -7.68 7.96 18.14
CA THR A 304 -6.97 9.24 18.27
C THR A 304 -7.94 10.36 18.58
N ILE A 305 -9.02 10.51 17.83
CA ILE A 305 -10.07 11.52 18.09
C ILE A 305 -10.71 11.33 19.47
N ARG A 306 -10.99 10.06 19.85
CA ARG A 306 -11.55 9.75 21.18
C ARG A 306 -10.65 10.23 22.31
N HIS A 307 -9.34 10.05 22.19
CA HIS A 307 -8.38 10.48 23.21
C HIS A 307 -8.19 12.00 23.22
N ILE A 308 -8.14 12.65 22.05
CA ILE A 308 -8.15 14.12 21.93
C ILE A 308 -9.38 14.70 22.66
N ASN A 309 -10.57 14.14 22.43
CA ASN A 309 -11.82 14.61 23.07
C ASN A 309 -11.85 14.38 24.59
N ARG A 310 -10.96 13.56 25.13
CA ARG A 310 -10.76 13.39 26.58
C ARG A 310 -9.73 14.37 27.16
N GLY A 311 -9.12 15.20 26.31
CA GLY A 311 -8.14 16.20 26.70
C GLY A 311 -6.71 15.68 26.83
N LEU A 312 -6.42 14.47 26.28
CA LEU A 312 -5.06 13.93 26.29
C LEU A 312 -4.16 14.70 25.31
N THR A 313 -2.92 14.87 25.69
CA THR A 313 -1.87 15.45 24.83
C THR A 313 -1.36 14.40 23.82
N PRO A 314 -0.67 14.80 22.74
CA PRO A 314 -0.10 13.85 21.78
C PRO A 314 0.77 12.78 22.45
N ASP A 315 1.59 13.13 23.43
CA ASP A 315 2.49 12.19 24.14
C ASP A 315 1.73 11.19 25.03
N GLU A 316 0.48 11.49 25.40
CA GLU A 316 -0.38 10.61 26.20
C GLU A 316 -1.24 9.68 25.34
N ILE A 317 -1.31 9.95 24.04
CA ILE A 317 -2.13 9.17 23.08
C ILE A 317 -1.33 8.01 22.45
N VAL A 318 0.00 8.08 22.45
CA VAL A 318 0.91 7.10 21.80
C VAL A 318 1.08 5.85 22.65
#